data_61992ff96a746f66dffe69fcc9382003
#
_entry.id   61992ff96a746f66dffe69fcc9382003
#
_cell.length_a   1.000
_cell.length_b   1.000
_cell.length_c   1.000
_cell.angle_alpha   90.00
_cell.angle_beta   90.00
_cell.angle_gamma   90.00
#
_symmetry.space_group_name_H-M   'P 1'
#
loop_
_entity.id
_entity.type
_entity.pdbx_description
1 polymer ?
#
loop_
_entity_poly.entity_id
_entity_poly.type
_entity_poly.pdbx_seq_one_letter_code
_entity_poly.pdbx_strand_id
1 'polypeptide(L)'
;MNEKIIQTLKDIFGYTSFRPLQAEIIQAIMQQKDCLAILPTGTGKSLCYQLPGILLDGIVVVVSPLLSLMEDQVNSLIALKKYPAVAINSLLSQEEKQYVLHHLSEYKFIYLSPEMLSQEECIQALQREKVALFVVDEAHCLSQWGVDFRPEYRNLKSIKKALRNPTTLALTASAPPKVKGEIQEVLLNEDYLVYESPVNRANIYLQVEKTQDKVTTLKDYLKKLSGAGIIYCATRHQVEDLYFLLKDEYQVGYYHGGLSSDQRSLLQAQFQQNRLQLLVATNAFGMGINKPDIRFVIHFDLPDNLESYVQEIGRAARDGKQGIAILLYQENDEQIHYYMQNKTRSEREIFELMDLNNQKVRQGFSELQQKWYQQIQKEDYHLFLQQIKENERMKQRQLAIMLEYIHTTECRRKFIARYFHNPEPTQEEICCCSDSSFDYETLQQSTLAVQQTLGWQNILLKIFKVESNS
;
A
#
# COMPACT_ATOMS: atom_id res chain seq x y z
N MET A 1 -0.04 -31.00 3.18
CA MET A 1 -0.11 -29.82 4.08
C MET A 1 -0.29 -30.32 5.51
N ASN A 2 0.40 -29.71 6.50
CA ASN A 2 0.35 -30.18 7.88
C ASN A 2 -1.06 -29.89 8.47
N GLU A 3 -1.70 -30.89 9.09
CA GLU A 3 -3.04 -30.75 9.73
C GLU A 3 -3.12 -29.56 10.69
N LYS A 4 -2.02 -29.29 11.42
CA LYS A 4 -1.93 -28.17 12.34
C LYS A 4 -2.12 -26.80 11.65
N ILE A 5 -1.65 -26.65 10.42
CA ILE A 5 -1.80 -25.41 9.63
C ILE A 5 -3.28 -25.19 9.28
N ILE A 6 -3.95 -26.24 8.80
CA ILE A 6 -5.38 -26.18 8.42
C ILE A 6 -6.25 -25.92 9.65
N GLN A 7 -5.94 -26.60 10.76
CA GLN A 7 -6.68 -26.41 12.02
C GLN A 7 -6.52 -24.98 12.53
N THR A 8 -5.29 -24.43 12.49
CA THR A 8 -5.03 -23.04 12.90
C THR A 8 -5.76 -22.03 12.02
N LEU A 9 -5.81 -22.27 10.70
CA LEU A 9 -6.56 -21.43 9.75
C LEU A 9 -8.04 -21.36 10.15
N LYS A 10 -8.64 -22.51 10.47
CA LYS A 10 -10.05 -22.60 10.82
C LYS A 10 -10.35 -22.02 12.20
N ASP A 11 -9.56 -22.38 13.21
CA ASP A 11 -9.87 -22.08 14.62
C ASP A 11 -9.55 -20.62 15.00
N ILE A 12 -8.56 -20.02 14.34
CA ILE A 12 -8.09 -18.67 14.67
C ILE A 12 -8.62 -17.63 13.67
N PHE A 13 -8.53 -17.93 12.37
CA PHE A 13 -8.90 -16.99 11.32
C PHE A 13 -10.30 -17.21 10.76
N GLY A 14 -10.96 -18.34 11.08
CA GLY A 14 -12.31 -18.65 10.61
C GLY A 14 -12.40 -19.00 9.12
N TYR A 15 -11.28 -19.26 8.46
CA TYR A 15 -11.26 -19.62 7.04
C TYR A 15 -11.22 -21.14 6.85
N THR A 16 -11.93 -21.62 5.83
CA THR A 16 -11.97 -23.05 5.50
C THR A 16 -10.98 -23.46 4.41
N SER A 17 -10.45 -22.48 3.66
CA SER A 17 -9.50 -22.71 2.58
C SER A 17 -8.54 -21.54 2.42
N PHE A 18 -7.38 -21.80 1.84
CA PHE A 18 -6.42 -20.79 1.45
C PHE A 18 -6.78 -20.15 0.12
N ARG A 19 -6.43 -18.90 -0.05
CA ARG A 19 -6.38 -18.26 -1.37
C ARG A 19 -5.13 -18.74 -2.12
N PRO A 20 -5.09 -18.57 -3.45
CA PRO A 20 -3.93 -18.97 -4.25
C PRO A 20 -2.60 -18.48 -3.67
N LEU A 21 -1.59 -19.34 -3.68
CA LEU A 21 -0.23 -19.13 -3.19
C LEU A 21 -0.08 -18.96 -1.67
N GLN A 22 -1.16 -18.75 -0.90
CA GLN A 22 -1.02 -18.59 0.57
C GLN A 22 -0.49 -19.86 1.24
N ALA A 23 -1.00 -21.03 0.82
CA ALA A 23 -0.60 -22.31 1.40
C ALA A 23 0.88 -22.63 1.14
N GLU A 24 1.33 -22.38 -0.09
CA GLU A 24 2.70 -22.60 -0.54
C GLU A 24 3.69 -21.69 0.21
N ILE A 25 3.35 -20.39 0.34
CA ILE A 25 4.16 -19.42 1.08
C ILE A 25 4.27 -19.83 2.57
N ILE A 26 3.14 -20.16 3.21
CA ILE A 26 3.12 -20.59 4.60
C ILE A 26 3.95 -21.85 4.78
N GLN A 27 3.84 -22.82 3.87
CA GLN A 27 4.62 -24.05 3.93
C GLN A 27 6.13 -23.80 3.79
N ALA A 28 6.52 -22.90 2.88
CA ALA A 28 7.93 -22.53 2.70
C ALA A 28 8.50 -21.86 3.98
N ILE A 29 7.75 -20.95 4.60
CA ILE A 29 8.17 -20.31 5.86
C ILE A 29 8.30 -21.36 6.99
N MET A 30 7.37 -22.32 7.09
CA MET A 30 7.45 -23.40 8.06
C MET A 30 8.66 -24.32 7.82
N GLN A 31 9.19 -24.36 6.60
CA GLN A 31 10.44 -25.04 6.22
C GLN A 31 11.69 -24.16 6.36
N GLN A 32 11.54 -22.96 6.96
CA GLN A 32 12.61 -21.98 7.16
C GLN A 32 13.26 -21.50 5.84
N LYS A 33 12.47 -21.42 4.74
CA LYS A 33 12.91 -20.86 3.47
C LYS A 33 12.55 -19.39 3.38
N ASP A 34 13.50 -18.56 2.94
CA ASP A 34 13.23 -17.17 2.61
C ASP A 34 12.29 -17.08 1.41
N CYS A 35 11.38 -16.13 1.43
CA CYS A 35 10.36 -15.98 0.38
C CYS A 35 10.22 -14.53 -0.08
N LEU A 36 10.11 -14.36 -1.39
CA LEU A 36 9.52 -13.17 -2.00
C LEU A 36 8.10 -13.51 -2.46
N ALA A 37 7.10 -12.85 -1.87
CA ALA A 37 5.71 -13.05 -2.23
C ALA A 37 5.14 -11.77 -2.86
N ILE A 38 4.84 -11.82 -4.16
CA ILE A 38 4.23 -10.75 -4.95
C ILE A 38 2.76 -11.10 -5.11
N LEU A 39 1.94 -10.50 -4.27
CA LEU A 39 0.52 -10.79 -4.18
C LEU A 39 -0.29 -9.48 -4.31
N PRO A 40 -1.26 -9.38 -5.22
CA PRO A 40 -2.09 -8.19 -5.37
C PRO A 40 -2.74 -7.74 -4.06
N THR A 41 -3.12 -6.47 -3.97
CA THR A 41 -3.85 -5.96 -2.80
C THR A 41 -5.18 -6.70 -2.64
N GLY A 42 -5.56 -6.99 -1.38
CA GLY A 42 -6.80 -7.70 -1.07
C GLY A 42 -6.71 -9.23 -1.11
N THR A 43 -5.57 -9.82 -1.44
CA THR A 43 -5.37 -11.29 -1.46
C THR A 43 -5.15 -11.89 -0.06
N GLY A 44 -5.06 -11.07 0.98
CA GLY A 44 -4.83 -11.55 2.35
C GLY A 44 -3.34 -11.82 2.65
N LYS A 45 -2.44 -10.96 2.21
CA LYS A 45 -0.99 -11.03 2.45
C LYS A 45 -0.63 -11.26 3.93
N SER A 46 -1.35 -10.60 4.85
CA SER A 46 -1.07 -10.72 6.28
C SER A 46 -1.19 -12.15 6.82
N LEU A 47 -2.08 -12.96 6.27
CA LEU A 47 -2.22 -14.37 6.67
C LEU A 47 -0.94 -15.17 6.40
N CYS A 48 -0.18 -14.82 5.35
CA CYS A 48 1.05 -15.51 4.98
C CYS A 48 2.14 -15.43 6.06
N TYR A 49 2.11 -14.43 6.94
CA TYR A 49 3.05 -14.35 8.07
C TYR A 49 2.38 -14.51 9.45
N GLN A 50 1.12 -14.12 9.58
CA GLN A 50 0.41 -14.26 10.86
C GLN A 50 0.21 -15.74 11.22
N LEU A 51 -0.24 -16.56 10.29
CA LEU A 51 -0.49 -17.98 10.56
C LEU A 51 0.80 -18.74 10.89
N PRO A 52 1.87 -18.72 10.06
CA PRO A 52 3.11 -19.38 10.45
C PRO A 52 3.75 -18.73 11.67
N GLY A 53 3.64 -17.41 11.83
CA GLY A 53 4.12 -16.72 13.01
C GLY A 53 3.53 -17.26 14.30
N ILE A 54 2.24 -17.56 14.32
CA ILE A 54 1.56 -18.19 15.48
C ILE A 54 2.13 -19.59 15.78
N LEU A 55 2.51 -20.34 14.76
CA LEU A 55 2.97 -21.72 14.88
C LEU A 55 4.45 -21.85 15.23
N LEU A 56 5.26 -20.87 14.85
CA LEU A 56 6.70 -20.83 15.08
C LEU A 56 7.02 -20.47 16.54
N ASP A 57 8.10 -20.99 17.07
CA ASP A 57 8.63 -20.63 18.39
C ASP A 57 9.53 -19.40 18.29
N GLY A 58 9.20 -18.32 19.02
CA GLY A 58 9.87 -17.01 18.99
C GLY A 58 8.95 -15.89 18.53
N ILE A 59 9.50 -14.69 18.40
CA ILE A 59 8.78 -13.48 18.00
C ILE A 59 8.79 -13.30 16.47
N VAL A 60 7.80 -12.58 15.95
CA VAL A 60 7.71 -12.17 14.56
C VAL A 60 7.96 -10.66 14.48
N VAL A 61 8.99 -10.27 13.77
CA VAL A 61 9.32 -8.86 13.52
C VAL A 61 8.77 -8.47 12.14
N VAL A 62 7.91 -7.46 12.09
CA VAL A 62 7.28 -6.97 10.87
C VAL A 62 7.71 -5.53 10.61
N VAL A 63 8.45 -5.33 9.54
CA VAL A 63 8.84 -4.00 9.07
C VAL A 63 7.78 -3.49 8.11
N SER A 64 7.18 -2.34 8.44
CA SER A 64 6.13 -1.73 7.63
C SER A 64 6.38 -0.23 7.47
N PRO A 65 6.13 0.36 6.28
CA PRO A 65 6.44 1.76 6.02
C PRO A 65 5.43 2.74 6.62
N LEU A 66 4.27 2.28 7.09
CA LEU A 66 3.17 3.15 7.48
C LEU A 66 2.64 2.86 8.88
N LEU A 67 2.52 3.93 9.67
CA LEU A 67 1.99 3.88 11.03
C LEU A 67 0.56 3.34 11.07
N SER A 68 -0.34 3.87 10.23
CA SER A 68 -1.74 3.44 10.17
C SER A 68 -1.89 1.95 9.85
N LEU A 69 -1.05 1.44 8.94
CA LEU A 69 -1.06 0.01 8.58
C LEU A 69 -0.62 -0.86 9.77
N MET A 70 0.42 -0.44 10.50
CA MET A 70 0.87 -1.16 11.69
C MET A 70 -0.21 -1.20 12.76
N GLU A 71 -0.85 -0.07 13.03
CA GLU A 71 -1.95 0.03 14.02
C GLU A 71 -3.14 -0.85 13.63
N ASP A 72 -3.56 -0.85 12.37
CA ASP A 72 -4.63 -1.69 11.86
C ASP A 72 -4.30 -3.19 12.01
N GLN A 73 -3.06 -3.60 11.73
CA GLN A 73 -2.61 -4.98 11.90
C GLN A 73 -2.57 -5.39 13.38
N VAL A 74 -2.06 -4.53 14.26
CA VAL A 74 -2.04 -4.76 15.71
C VAL A 74 -3.46 -4.90 16.24
N ASN A 75 -4.36 -3.96 15.89
CA ASN A 75 -5.75 -4.01 16.33
C ASN A 75 -6.46 -5.28 15.84
N SER A 76 -6.19 -5.71 14.61
CA SER A 76 -6.74 -6.96 14.07
C SER A 76 -6.26 -8.19 14.85
N LEU A 77 -4.98 -8.26 15.22
CA LEU A 77 -4.43 -9.36 16.01
C LEU A 77 -4.96 -9.37 17.45
N ILE A 78 -5.08 -8.21 18.09
CA ILE A 78 -5.67 -8.06 19.42
C ILE A 78 -7.13 -8.50 19.41
N ALA A 79 -7.89 -8.17 18.37
CA ALA A 79 -9.29 -8.58 18.21
C ALA A 79 -9.45 -10.12 18.12
N LEU A 80 -8.44 -10.83 17.62
CA LEU A 80 -8.39 -12.30 17.65
C LEU A 80 -8.18 -12.87 19.06
N LYS A 81 -7.95 -12.01 20.10
CA LYS A 81 -7.85 -12.32 21.55
C LYS A 81 -6.82 -13.38 21.94
N LYS A 82 -5.85 -13.71 21.11
CA LYS A 82 -4.94 -14.84 21.38
C LYS A 82 -3.45 -14.50 21.34
N TYR A 83 -3.06 -13.43 20.63
CA TYR A 83 -1.64 -13.16 20.39
C TYR A 83 -1.33 -11.69 20.62
N PRO A 84 -0.53 -11.37 21.65
CA PRO A 84 -0.10 -10.01 21.92
C PRO A 84 0.69 -9.45 20.74
N ALA A 85 0.32 -8.27 20.30
CA ALA A 85 0.99 -7.53 19.23
C ALA A 85 1.22 -6.09 19.66
N VAL A 86 2.31 -5.50 19.21
CA VAL A 86 2.65 -4.11 19.49
C VAL A 86 3.23 -3.45 18.25
N ALA A 87 2.95 -2.15 18.08
CA ALA A 87 3.60 -1.29 17.09
C ALA A 87 4.55 -0.33 17.80
N ILE A 88 5.83 -0.40 17.46
CA ILE A 88 6.85 0.54 17.95
C ILE A 88 7.04 1.61 16.86
N ASN A 89 6.52 2.79 17.13
CA ASN A 89 6.52 3.90 16.18
C ASN A 89 6.84 5.24 16.86
N SER A 90 6.86 6.32 16.10
CA SER A 90 7.18 7.67 16.58
C SER A 90 6.10 8.32 17.45
N LEU A 91 4.93 7.69 17.60
CA LEU A 91 3.84 8.19 18.45
C LEU A 91 3.98 7.74 19.90
N LEU A 92 4.76 6.67 20.15
CA LEU A 92 5.04 6.23 21.53
C LEU A 92 5.93 7.27 22.23
N SER A 93 5.59 7.56 23.49
CA SER A 93 6.48 8.27 24.39
C SER A 93 7.78 7.49 24.63
N GLN A 94 8.81 8.17 25.08
CA GLN A 94 10.10 7.52 25.37
C GLN A 94 9.96 6.44 26.46
N GLU A 95 9.10 6.67 27.44
CA GLU A 95 8.84 5.72 28.52
C GLU A 95 8.11 4.47 28.02
N GLU A 96 7.05 4.64 27.24
CA GLU A 96 6.31 3.54 26.59
C GLU A 96 7.22 2.71 25.69
N LYS A 97 8.05 3.39 24.88
CA LYS A 97 9.01 2.70 24.02
C LYS A 97 9.99 1.84 24.82
N GLN A 98 10.58 2.40 25.88
CA GLN A 98 11.50 1.66 26.73
C GLN A 98 10.81 0.48 27.43
N TYR A 99 9.58 0.68 27.92
CA TYR A 99 8.80 -0.39 28.50
C TYR A 99 8.64 -1.55 27.53
N VAL A 100 8.18 -1.26 26.30
CA VAL A 100 8.00 -2.29 25.24
C VAL A 100 9.32 -3.00 24.93
N LEU A 101 10.43 -2.25 24.75
CA LEU A 101 11.74 -2.83 24.45
C LEU A 101 12.30 -3.74 25.53
N HIS A 102 11.91 -3.54 26.81
CA HIS A 102 12.28 -4.40 27.91
C HIS A 102 11.38 -5.66 28.03
N HIS A 103 10.19 -5.64 27.42
CA HIS A 103 9.18 -6.70 27.54
C HIS A 103 8.85 -7.34 26.19
N LEU A 104 9.79 -7.36 25.23
CA LEU A 104 9.56 -7.90 23.88
C LEU A 104 9.12 -9.35 23.89
N SER A 105 9.58 -10.15 24.85
CA SER A 105 9.18 -11.56 25.02
C SER A 105 7.68 -11.77 25.31
N GLU A 106 6.98 -10.74 25.78
CA GLU A 106 5.54 -10.78 26.02
C GLU A 106 4.70 -10.64 24.74
N TYR A 107 5.33 -10.19 23.63
CA TYR A 107 4.67 -9.95 22.36
C TYR A 107 5.04 -11.05 21.36
N LYS A 108 4.02 -11.48 20.62
CA LYS A 108 4.22 -12.43 19.50
C LYS A 108 4.56 -11.72 18.21
N PHE A 109 3.93 -10.57 17.96
CA PHE A 109 4.13 -9.76 16.75
C PHE A 109 4.59 -8.36 17.12
N ILE A 110 5.72 -7.95 16.57
CA ILE A 110 6.32 -6.64 16.81
C ILE A 110 6.41 -5.93 15.46
N TYR A 111 5.62 -4.88 15.31
CA TYR A 111 5.61 -4.03 14.13
C TYR A 111 6.51 -2.82 14.35
N LEU A 112 7.40 -2.55 13.40
CA LEU A 112 8.32 -1.41 13.46
C LEU A 112 8.38 -0.70 12.11
N SER A 113 8.55 0.62 12.15
CA SER A 113 8.99 1.32 10.96
C SER A 113 10.49 1.08 10.72
N PRO A 114 10.99 1.19 9.47
CA PRO A 114 12.42 1.00 9.20
C PRO A 114 13.31 1.99 9.96
N GLU A 115 12.80 3.22 10.22
CA GLU A 115 13.51 4.23 11.02
C GLU A 115 13.65 3.80 12.49
N MET A 116 12.59 3.23 13.07
CA MET A 116 12.63 2.71 14.44
C MET A 116 13.53 1.50 14.54
N LEU A 117 13.44 0.58 13.57
CA LEU A 117 14.27 -0.61 13.54
C LEU A 117 15.77 -0.30 13.37
N SER A 118 16.12 0.83 12.73
CA SER A 118 17.51 1.27 12.57
C SER A 118 18.11 1.87 13.85
N GLN A 119 17.35 2.06 14.91
CA GLN A 119 17.87 2.56 16.19
C GLN A 119 18.58 1.45 16.95
N GLU A 120 19.77 1.75 17.45
CA GLU A 120 20.65 0.79 18.12
C GLU A 120 19.95 0.09 19.30
N GLU A 121 19.18 0.83 20.10
CA GLU A 121 18.43 0.27 21.23
C GLU A 121 17.39 -0.76 20.82
N CYS A 122 16.73 -0.57 19.65
CA CYS A 122 15.78 -1.54 19.10
C CYS A 122 16.50 -2.80 18.62
N ILE A 123 17.62 -2.66 17.93
CA ILE A 123 18.42 -3.79 17.46
C ILE A 123 18.93 -4.61 18.65
N GLN A 124 19.48 -3.96 19.68
CA GLN A 124 19.99 -4.64 20.88
C GLN A 124 18.88 -5.36 21.66
N ALA A 125 17.69 -4.76 21.75
CA ALA A 125 16.53 -5.41 22.39
C ALA A 125 16.10 -6.66 21.60
N LEU A 126 15.99 -6.56 20.27
CA LEU A 126 15.61 -7.70 19.41
C LEU A 126 16.66 -8.81 19.38
N GLN A 127 17.96 -8.50 19.55
CA GLN A 127 19.03 -9.50 19.61
C GLN A 127 18.96 -10.43 20.84
N ARG A 128 18.27 -9.99 21.89
CA ARG A 128 18.03 -10.79 23.11
C ARG A 128 16.95 -11.84 22.90
N GLU A 129 16.10 -11.64 21.88
CA GLU A 129 14.98 -12.51 21.59
C GLU A 129 15.29 -13.47 20.44
N LYS A 130 14.51 -14.56 20.39
CA LYS A 130 14.50 -15.46 19.24
C LYS A 130 13.56 -14.91 18.17
N VAL A 131 14.12 -14.26 17.14
CA VAL A 131 13.33 -13.82 15.98
C VAL A 131 13.06 -15.04 15.10
N ALA A 132 11.82 -15.52 15.11
CA ALA A 132 11.43 -16.69 14.32
C ALA A 132 11.13 -16.36 12.86
N LEU A 133 10.65 -15.14 12.60
CA LEU A 133 10.29 -14.67 11.27
C LEU A 133 10.53 -13.16 11.15
N PHE A 134 11.23 -12.76 10.10
CA PHE A 134 11.46 -11.37 9.73
C PHE A 134 10.63 -11.03 8.49
N VAL A 135 9.64 -10.17 8.64
CA VAL A 135 8.73 -9.80 7.55
C VAL A 135 9.01 -8.39 7.11
N VAL A 136 9.13 -8.19 5.81
CA VAL A 136 9.23 -6.85 5.21
C VAL A 136 7.99 -6.66 4.34
N ASP A 137 7.02 -5.93 4.90
CA ASP A 137 5.79 -5.58 4.18
C ASP A 137 6.04 -4.36 3.30
N GLU A 138 5.32 -4.28 2.17
CA GLU A 138 5.51 -3.31 1.10
C GLU A 138 7.00 -3.22 0.67
N ALA A 139 7.62 -4.38 0.47
CA ALA A 139 9.06 -4.49 0.18
C ALA A 139 9.52 -3.70 -1.06
N HIS A 140 8.60 -3.31 -1.97
CA HIS A 140 8.89 -2.41 -3.08
C HIS A 140 9.41 -1.03 -2.61
N CYS A 141 9.08 -0.60 -1.39
CA CYS A 141 9.60 0.63 -0.79
C CYS A 141 11.13 0.65 -0.66
N LEU A 142 11.77 -0.51 -0.71
CA LEU A 142 13.23 -0.61 -0.76
C LEU A 142 13.81 0.06 -2.01
N SER A 143 13.10 -0.02 -3.13
CA SER A 143 13.52 0.57 -4.40
C SER A 143 12.90 1.95 -4.66
N GLN A 144 11.59 2.02 -4.66
CA GLN A 144 10.86 3.25 -5.05
C GLN A 144 10.98 4.38 -4.03
N TRP A 145 11.14 4.04 -2.75
CA TRP A 145 11.12 5.01 -1.65
C TRP A 145 12.46 5.08 -0.89
N GLY A 146 13.37 4.14 -1.18
CA GLY A 146 14.56 3.94 -0.38
C GLY A 146 15.49 5.14 -0.34
N VAL A 147 15.72 5.81 -1.45
CA VAL A 147 16.67 6.93 -1.52
C VAL A 147 16.05 8.24 -1.06
N ASP A 148 14.86 8.57 -1.57
CA ASP A 148 14.27 9.89 -1.35
C ASP A 148 13.56 10.00 0.02
N PHE A 149 12.98 8.89 0.51
CA PHE A 149 12.09 8.94 1.68
C PHE A 149 12.48 8.02 2.83
N ARG A 150 13.13 6.86 2.58
CA ARG A 150 13.41 5.86 3.61
C ARG A 150 14.73 5.14 3.38
N PRO A 151 15.85 5.83 3.54
CA PRO A 151 17.18 5.23 3.39
C PRO A 151 17.41 4.04 4.34
N GLU A 152 16.65 3.97 5.43
CA GLU A 152 16.71 2.91 6.44
C GLU A 152 16.33 1.52 5.85
N TYR A 153 15.56 1.44 4.76
CA TYR A 153 15.30 0.16 4.08
C TYR A 153 16.59 -0.50 3.58
N ARG A 154 17.62 0.27 3.24
CA ARG A 154 18.92 -0.26 2.82
C ARG A 154 19.68 -0.94 3.95
N ASN A 155 19.41 -0.52 5.19
CA ASN A 155 20.03 -1.07 6.38
C ASN A 155 19.45 -2.44 6.77
N LEU A 156 18.31 -2.85 6.17
CA LEU A 156 17.63 -4.10 6.54
C LEU A 156 18.53 -5.34 6.36
N LYS A 157 19.43 -5.32 5.38
CA LYS A 157 20.41 -6.40 5.19
C LYS A 157 21.33 -6.55 6.39
N SER A 158 21.90 -5.47 6.88
CA SER A 158 22.78 -5.46 8.05
C SER A 158 22.03 -5.78 9.34
N ILE A 159 20.81 -5.28 9.49
CA ILE A 159 19.94 -5.57 10.63
C ILE A 159 19.55 -7.05 10.65
N LYS A 160 19.11 -7.63 9.52
CA LYS A 160 18.84 -9.07 9.40
C LYS A 160 20.04 -9.91 9.86
N LYS A 161 21.24 -9.53 9.42
CA LYS A 161 22.49 -10.19 9.85
C LYS A 161 22.72 -10.05 11.36
N ALA A 162 22.50 -8.87 11.92
CA ALA A 162 22.60 -8.64 13.35
C ALA A 162 21.60 -9.47 14.16
N LEU A 163 20.42 -9.75 13.62
CA LEU A 163 19.40 -10.63 14.18
C LEU A 163 19.63 -12.12 13.90
N ARG A 164 20.83 -12.53 13.48
CA ARG A 164 21.24 -13.92 13.20
C ARG A 164 20.55 -14.54 11.99
N ASN A 165 20.25 -13.75 10.96
CA ASN A 165 19.62 -14.18 9.70
C ASN A 165 18.33 -15.01 9.89
N PRO A 166 17.29 -14.47 10.53
CA PRO A 166 16.01 -15.16 10.65
C PRO A 166 15.41 -15.43 9.27
N THR A 167 14.53 -16.45 9.19
CA THR A 167 13.72 -16.69 7.99
C THR A 167 13.00 -15.40 7.58
N THR A 168 13.09 -15.03 6.32
CA THR A 168 12.63 -13.74 5.83
C THR A 168 11.50 -13.90 4.82
N LEU A 169 10.42 -13.15 5.02
CA LEU A 169 9.33 -12.99 4.06
C LEU A 169 9.25 -11.54 3.58
N ALA A 170 9.59 -11.31 2.33
CA ALA A 170 9.36 -10.05 1.64
C ALA A 170 8.00 -10.07 0.94
N LEU A 171 7.12 -9.12 1.26
CA LEU A 171 5.77 -8.99 0.73
C LEU A 171 5.63 -7.70 -0.07
N THR A 172 5.02 -7.78 -1.24
CA THR A 172 4.63 -6.60 -2.02
C THR A 172 3.40 -6.88 -2.87
N ALA A 173 2.70 -5.83 -3.29
CA ALA A 173 1.56 -5.96 -4.20
C ALA A 173 1.99 -6.12 -5.66
N SER A 174 3.08 -5.49 -6.03
CA SER A 174 3.64 -5.50 -7.39
C SER A 174 5.15 -5.25 -7.32
N ALA A 175 5.90 -5.82 -8.25
CA ALA A 175 7.32 -5.57 -8.36
C ALA A 175 7.78 -5.81 -9.82
N PRO A 176 8.16 -4.75 -10.55
CA PRO A 176 8.86 -4.89 -11.82
C PRO A 176 10.18 -5.65 -11.65
N PRO A 177 10.76 -6.23 -12.72
CA PRO A 177 11.96 -7.08 -12.62
C PRO A 177 13.14 -6.44 -11.87
N LYS A 178 13.37 -5.15 -12.07
CA LYS A 178 14.42 -4.42 -11.36
C LYS A 178 14.17 -4.39 -9.85
N VAL A 179 12.94 -4.11 -9.44
CA VAL A 179 12.55 -4.08 -8.02
C VAL A 179 12.65 -5.47 -7.39
N LYS A 180 12.25 -6.52 -8.12
CA LYS A 180 12.42 -7.91 -7.68
C LYS A 180 13.90 -8.22 -7.39
N GLY A 181 14.78 -7.86 -8.32
CA GLY A 181 16.23 -8.07 -8.16
C GLY A 181 16.80 -7.35 -6.92
N GLU A 182 16.42 -6.10 -6.69
CA GLU A 182 16.86 -5.33 -5.53
C GLU A 182 16.36 -5.94 -4.20
N ILE A 183 15.09 -6.37 -4.15
CA ILE A 183 14.55 -7.05 -2.97
C ILE A 183 15.31 -8.35 -2.67
N GLN A 184 15.57 -9.15 -3.70
CA GLN A 184 16.27 -10.42 -3.59
C GLN A 184 17.69 -10.21 -3.05
N GLU A 185 18.44 -9.28 -3.61
CA GLU A 185 19.82 -8.98 -3.22
C GLU A 185 19.95 -8.45 -1.78
N VAL A 186 19.01 -7.61 -1.37
CA VAL A 186 19.08 -6.93 -0.07
C VAL A 186 18.49 -7.77 1.05
N LEU A 187 17.38 -8.48 0.82
CA LEU A 187 16.61 -9.10 1.90
C LEU A 187 16.75 -10.62 1.99
N LEU A 188 17.01 -11.30 0.87
CA LEU A 188 16.89 -12.76 0.85
C LEU A 188 18.24 -13.46 0.85
N ASN A 189 18.27 -14.66 1.40
CA ASN A 189 19.43 -15.54 1.33
C ASN A 189 19.49 -16.20 -0.08
N GLU A 190 20.57 -16.90 -0.43
CA GLU A 190 20.73 -17.50 -1.76
C GLU A 190 19.67 -18.56 -2.12
N ASP A 191 19.16 -19.30 -1.13
CA ASP A 191 18.15 -20.37 -1.29
C ASP A 191 16.75 -19.86 -0.94
N TYR A 192 16.25 -18.87 -1.72
CA TYR A 192 14.92 -18.30 -1.54
C TYR A 192 13.91 -18.82 -2.57
N LEU A 193 12.63 -18.67 -2.26
CA LEU A 193 11.51 -19.01 -3.15
C LEU A 193 10.75 -17.74 -3.57
N VAL A 194 10.28 -17.74 -4.82
CA VAL A 194 9.47 -16.63 -5.35
C VAL A 194 8.07 -17.14 -5.63
N TYR A 195 7.09 -16.46 -5.03
CA TYR A 195 5.67 -16.70 -5.27
C TYR A 195 5.06 -15.44 -5.86
N GLU A 196 4.58 -15.53 -7.07
CA GLU A 196 4.05 -14.39 -7.80
C GLU A 196 2.66 -14.70 -8.34
N SER A 197 1.69 -13.90 -7.93
CA SER A 197 0.35 -13.88 -8.52
C SER A 197 0.29 -12.81 -9.60
N PRO A 198 -0.35 -13.08 -10.74
CA PRO A 198 -0.56 -12.07 -11.76
C PRO A 198 -1.21 -10.80 -11.19
N VAL A 199 -0.74 -9.65 -11.63
CA VAL A 199 -1.27 -8.34 -11.21
C VAL A 199 -2.67 -8.10 -11.78
N ASN A 200 -3.03 -8.87 -12.80
CA ASN A 200 -4.33 -8.77 -13.48
C ASN A 200 -5.48 -9.12 -12.53
N ARG A 201 -6.46 -8.22 -12.45
CA ARG A 201 -7.69 -8.37 -11.69
C ARG A 201 -8.86 -8.41 -12.68
N ALA A 202 -9.25 -9.63 -13.12
CA ALA A 202 -10.29 -9.82 -14.14
C ALA A 202 -11.64 -9.15 -13.79
N ASN A 203 -11.93 -9.00 -12.50
CA ASN A 203 -13.14 -8.38 -12.00
C ASN A 203 -13.10 -6.83 -11.93
N ILE A 204 -12.03 -6.18 -12.38
CA ILE A 204 -11.94 -4.71 -12.46
C ILE A 204 -11.94 -4.32 -13.94
N TYR A 205 -12.95 -3.60 -14.41
CA TYR A 205 -12.95 -3.02 -15.74
C TYR A 205 -12.02 -1.81 -15.80
N LEU A 206 -11.17 -1.72 -16.83
CA LEU A 206 -10.19 -0.65 -16.99
C LEU A 206 -10.65 0.29 -18.12
N GLN A 207 -10.82 1.57 -17.80
CA GLN A 207 -11.20 2.59 -18.76
C GLN A 207 -10.25 3.79 -18.70
N VAL A 208 -9.86 4.31 -19.85
CA VAL A 208 -9.21 5.61 -19.99
C VAL A 208 -10.12 6.50 -20.81
N GLU A 209 -10.54 7.59 -20.21
CA GLU A 209 -11.42 8.58 -20.81
C GLU A 209 -10.64 9.84 -21.15
N LYS A 210 -10.55 10.14 -22.44
CA LYS A 210 -9.93 11.38 -22.93
C LYS A 210 -10.99 12.47 -23.03
N THR A 211 -10.80 13.56 -22.30
CA THR A 211 -11.80 14.63 -22.20
C THR A 211 -11.16 16.02 -22.24
N GLN A 212 -11.92 17.03 -22.63
CA GLN A 212 -11.54 18.42 -22.53
C GLN A 212 -12.05 19.09 -21.26
N ASP A 213 -13.02 18.45 -20.55
CA ASP A 213 -13.59 18.93 -19.30
C ASP A 213 -13.74 17.77 -18.32
N LYS A 214 -12.74 17.62 -17.46
CA LYS A 214 -12.69 16.56 -16.44
C LYS A 214 -13.80 16.67 -15.42
N VAL A 215 -14.22 17.90 -15.06
CA VAL A 215 -15.23 18.12 -14.02
C VAL A 215 -16.59 17.64 -14.50
N THR A 216 -17.00 18.02 -15.69
CA THR A 216 -18.25 17.56 -16.29
C THR A 216 -18.22 16.05 -16.49
N THR A 217 -17.12 15.52 -17.04
CA THR A 217 -16.95 14.08 -17.26
C THR A 217 -17.02 13.30 -15.94
N LEU A 218 -16.36 13.77 -14.88
CA LEU A 218 -16.44 13.17 -13.55
C LEU A 218 -17.88 13.11 -13.03
N LYS A 219 -18.62 14.23 -13.09
CA LYS A 219 -20.02 14.29 -12.67
C LYS A 219 -20.91 13.33 -13.45
N ASP A 220 -20.69 13.20 -14.76
CA ASP A 220 -21.45 12.26 -15.59
C ASP A 220 -21.16 10.79 -15.28
N TYR A 221 -19.93 10.46 -14.91
CA TYR A 221 -19.61 9.13 -14.38
C TYR A 221 -20.25 8.90 -13.02
N LEU A 222 -20.16 9.86 -12.09
CA LEU A 222 -20.73 9.71 -10.74
C LEU A 222 -22.25 9.50 -10.76
N LYS A 223 -22.99 10.05 -11.73
CA LYS A 223 -24.43 9.76 -11.93
C LYS A 223 -24.72 8.31 -12.32
N LYS A 224 -23.78 7.64 -12.99
CA LYS A 224 -23.93 6.25 -13.46
C LYS A 224 -23.37 5.23 -12.45
N LEU A 225 -22.42 5.66 -11.62
CA LEU A 225 -21.73 4.81 -10.67
C LEU A 225 -22.50 4.71 -9.35
N SER A 226 -22.51 3.52 -8.75
CA SER A 226 -23.11 3.28 -7.45
C SER A 226 -22.15 2.52 -6.53
N GLY A 227 -22.38 2.66 -5.21
CA GLY A 227 -21.52 2.08 -4.19
C GLY A 227 -20.39 3.00 -3.74
N ALA A 228 -19.48 2.47 -2.95
CA ALA A 228 -18.34 3.21 -2.45
C ALA A 228 -17.29 3.44 -3.54
N GLY A 229 -16.74 4.65 -3.63
CA GLY A 229 -15.73 5.01 -4.61
C GLY A 229 -14.60 5.87 -4.06
N ILE A 230 -13.45 5.82 -4.73
CA ILE A 230 -12.29 6.67 -4.45
C ILE A 230 -11.98 7.50 -5.70
N ILE A 231 -11.69 8.79 -5.50
CA ILE A 231 -11.24 9.72 -6.55
C ILE A 231 -9.83 10.17 -6.19
N TYR A 232 -8.84 9.80 -7.01
CA TYR A 232 -7.45 10.18 -6.81
C TYR A 232 -7.08 11.47 -7.52
N CYS A 233 -6.39 12.36 -6.80
CA CYS A 233 -5.86 13.62 -7.30
C CYS A 233 -4.36 13.73 -7.00
N ALA A 234 -3.63 14.47 -7.84
CA ALA A 234 -2.19 14.66 -7.71
C ALA A 234 -1.83 15.61 -6.55
N THR A 235 -2.68 16.58 -6.23
CA THR A 235 -2.38 17.64 -5.24
C THR A 235 -3.43 17.74 -4.13
N ARG A 236 -3.01 18.27 -2.97
CA ARG A 236 -3.91 18.56 -1.84
C ARG A 236 -4.98 19.58 -2.22
N HIS A 237 -4.60 20.62 -2.94
CA HIS A 237 -5.51 21.66 -3.41
C HIS A 237 -6.62 21.08 -4.29
N GLN A 238 -6.28 20.23 -5.27
CA GLN A 238 -7.26 19.59 -6.14
C GLN A 238 -8.20 18.65 -5.36
N VAL A 239 -7.70 17.98 -4.31
CA VAL A 239 -8.54 17.17 -3.40
C VAL A 239 -9.58 18.03 -2.69
N GLU A 240 -9.17 19.18 -2.15
CA GLU A 240 -10.07 20.10 -1.45
C GLU A 240 -11.07 20.74 -2.42
N ASP A 241 -10.65 21.16 -3.62
CA ASP A 241 -11.53 21.71 -4.65
C ASP A 241 -12.63 20.74 -5.07
N LEU A 242 -12.27 19.48 -5.34
CA LEU A 242 -13.25 18.46 -5.68
C LEU A 242 -14.17 18.11 -4.51
N TYR A 243 -13.67 18.12 -3.28
CA TYR A 243 -14.52 17.96 -2.11
C TYR A 243 -15.58 19.06 -2.04
N PHE A 244 -15.19 20.34 -2.17
CA PHE A 244 -16.13 21.45 -2.16
C PHE A 244 -17.13 21.39 -3.31
N LEU A 245 -16.73 20.88 -4.47
CA LEU A 245 -17.60 20.70 -5.64
C LEU A 245 -18.65 19.61 -5.45
N LEU A 246 -18.33 18.55 -4.67
CA LEU A 246 -19.16 17.34 -4.58
C LEU A 246 -19.95 17.23 -3.27
N LYS A 247 -19.58 17.96 -2.21
CA LYS A 247 -20.11 17.78 -0.85
C LYS A 247 -21.62 18.02 -0.71
N ASP A 248 -22.22 18.82 -1.58
CA ASP A 248 -23.65 19.15 -1.53
C ASP A 248 -24.51 18.08 -2.26
N GLU A 249 -23.90 17.29 -3.15
CA GLU A 249 -24.57 16.25 -3.93
C GLU A 249 -24.30 14.83 -3.40
N TYR A 250 -23.14 14.60 -2.73
CA TYR A 250 -22.69 13.28 -2.31
C TYR A 250 -22.22 13.27 -0.85
N GLN A 251 -22.30 12.11 -0.21
CA GLN A 251 -21.63 11.86 1.08
C GLN A 251 -20.12 11.63 0.82
N VAL A 252 -19.38 12.73 0.72
CA VAL A 252 -17.97 12.75 0.33
C VAL A 252 -17.08 13.19 1.49
N GLY A 253 -15.93 12.55 1.61
CA GLY A 253 -14.82 12.96 2.47
C GLY A 253 -13.58 13.32 1.62
N TYR A 254 -12.60 13.97 2.23
CA TYR A 254 -11.32 14.26 1.58
C TYR A 254 -10.14 13.78 2.43
N TYR A 255 -9.05 13.33 1.76
CA TYR A 255 -7.92 12.74 2.47
C TYR A 255 -6.58 13.07 1.80
N HIS A 256 -5.66 13.66 2.57
CA HIS A 256 -4.30 13.95 2.10
C HIS A 256 -3.30 14.04 3.27
N GLY A 257 -2.02 14.02 2.98
CA GLY A 257 -0.96 14.02 3.99
C GLY A 257 -0.85 15.28 4.86
N GLY A 258 -1.61 16.37 4.55
CA GLY A 258 -1.70 17.57 5.38
C GLY A 258 -2.68 17.48 6.54
N LEU A 259 -3.51 16.43 6.59
CA LEU A 259 -4.44 16.19 7.69
C LEU A 259 -3.71 15.64 8.92
N SER A 260 -4.23 15.95 10.12
CA SER A 260 -3.74 15.34 11.36
C SER A 260 -3.99 13.82 11.39
N SER A 261 -3.29 13.10 12.26
CA SER A 261 -3.49 11.66 12.46
C SER A 261 -4.94 11.33 12.81
N ASP A 262 -5.53 12.10 13.74
CA ASP A 262 -6.89 11.89 14.22
C ASP A 262 -7.93 12.13 13.12
N GLN A 263 -7.74 13.19 12.31
CA GLN A 263 -8.59 13.46 11.15
C GLN A 263 -8.53 12.31 10.13
N ARG A 264 -7.33 11.82 9.85
CA ARG A 264 -7.14 10.70 8.92
C ARG A 264 -7.82 9.43 9.42
N SER A 265 -7.64 9.09 10.71
CA SER A 265 -8.26 7.91 11.32
C SER A 265 -9.79 8.01 11.33
N LEU A 266 -10.35 9.21 11.63
CA LEU A 266 -11.78 9.44 11.60
C LEU A 266 -12.37 9.24 10.20
N LEU A 267 -11.76 9.83 9.18
CA LEU A 267 -12.22 9.72 7.78
C LEU A 267 -12.14 8.27 7.28
N GLN A 268 -11.09 7.54 7.63
CA GLN A 268 -10.97 6.12 7.32
C GLN A 268 -12.09 5.31 7.97
N ALA A 269 -12.35 5.53 9.26
CA ALA A 269 -13.43 4.84 9.96
C ALA A 269 -14.82 5.15 9.36
N GLN A 270 -15.09 6.40 9.01
CA GLN A 270 -16.35 6.80 8.36
C GLN A 270 -16.51 6.13 6.99
N PHE A 271 -15.44 6.07 6.18
CA PHE A 271 -15.47 5.41 4.87
C PHE A 271 -15.63 3.89 5.01
N GLN A 272 -14.95 3.25 5.96
CA GLN A 272 -15.11 1.82 6.25
C GLN A 272 -16.54 1.47 6.69
N GLN A 273 -17.19 2.35 7.48
CA GLN A 273 -18.55 2.16 8.00
C GLN A 273 -19.65 2.58 7.00
N ASN A 274 -19.32 2.87 5.74
CA ASN A 274 -20.26 3.34 4.72
C ASN A 274 -21.00 4.64 5.09
N ARG A 275 -20.43 5.48 5.96
CA ARG A 275 -20.93 6.82 6.24
C ARG A 275 -20.52 7.82 5.17
N LEU A 276 -19.45 7.52 4.45
CA LEU A 276 -19.02 8.23 3.25
C LEU A 276 -19.18 7.29 2.06
N GLN A 277 -19.79 7.79 1.00
CA GLN A 277 -19.90 7.11 -0.29
C GLN A 277 -18.63 7.32 -1.12
N LEU A 278 -18.12 8.55 -1.12
CA LEU A 278 -16.95 8.95 -1.90
C LEU A 278 -15.82 9.39 -0.99
N LEU A 279 -14.62 9.10 -1.42
CA LEU A 279 -13.42 9.67 -0.82
C LEU A 279 -12.53 10.29 -1.91
N VAL A 280 -12.32 11.60 -1.85
CA VAL A 280 -11.37 12.30 -2.71
C VAL A 280 -10.03 12.33 -2.01
N ALA A 281 -8.98 11.83 -2.64
CA ALA A 281 -7.71 11.64 -1.96
C ALA A 281 -6.49 11.85 -2.84
N THR A 282 -5.35 12.18 -2.22
CA THR A 282 -4.04 11.98 -2.83
C THR A 282 -3.58 10.52 -2.63
N ASN A 283 -2.46 10.14 -3.24
CA ASN A 283 -1.79 8.84 -3.00
C ASN A 283 -1.50 8.55 -1.51
N ALA A 284 -1.56 9.56 -0.62
CA ALA A 284 -1.48 9.37 0.83
C ALA A 284 -2.62 8.49 1.38
N PHE A 285 -3.78 8.46 0.71
CA PHE A 285 -4.84 7.49 0.98
C PHE A 285 -4.57 6.24 0.16
N GLY A 286 -3.76 5.38 0.69
CA GLY A 286 -3.31 4.28 -0.12
C GLY A 286 -3.08 3.00 0.66
N MET A 287 -1.96 2.87 1.26
CA MET A 287 -1.55 1.67 1.96
C MET A 287 -2.37 1.51 3.25
N GLY A 288 -2.81 0.29 3.56
CA GLY A 288 -3.51 -0.02 4.82
C GLY A 288 -5.04 -0.04 4.78
N ILE A 289 -5.69 0.35 3.69
CA ILE A 289 -7.15 0.37 3.65
C ILE A 289 -7.71 -1.01 3.31
N ASN A 290 -8.48 -1.54 4.24
CA ASN A 290 -9.14 -2.84 4.08
C ASN A 290 -10.67 -2.67 3.95
N LYS A 291 -11.14 -1.98 2.89
CA LYS A 291 -12.56 -1.90 2.50
C LYS A 291 -12.78 -2.78 1.27
N PRO A 292 -13.46 -3.93 1.39
CA PRO A 292 -13.58 -4.88 0.28
C PRO A 292 -14.57 -4.47 -0.81
N ASP A 293 -15.53 -3.63 -0.47
CA ASP A 293 -16.71 -3.30 -1.27
C ASP A 293 -16.59 -1.95 -2.02
N ILE A 294 -15.38 -1.45 -2.24
CA ILE A 294 -15.15 -0.30 -3.13
C ILE A 294 -15.50 -0.73 -4.56
N ARG A 295 -16.47 -0.04 -5.17
CA ARG A 295 -16.97 -0.40 -6.52
C ARG A 295 -16.19 0.26 -7.63
N PHE A 296 -15.68 1.47 -7.40
CA PHE A 296 -14.93 2.20 -8.43
C PHE A 296 -13.77 2.99 -7.87
N VAL A 297 -12.76 3.15 -8.71
CA VAL A 297 -11.63 4.05 -8.50
C VAL A 297 -11.54 4.96 -9.72
N ILE A 298 -11.56 6.27 -9.50
CA ILE A 298 -11.38 7.28 -10.55
C ILE A 298 -10.07 8.00 -10.31
N HIS A 299 -9.21 8.05 -11.32
CA HIS A 299 -8.07 8.96 -11.33
C HIS A 299 -8.50 10.25 -12.03
N PHE A 300 -8.69 11.30 -11.25
CA PHE A 300 -8.99 12.63 -11.78
C PHE A 300 -7.74 13.25 -12.39
N ASP A 301 -6.60 13.08 -11.73
CA ASP A 301 -5.30 13.45 -12.24
C ASP A 301 -4.49 12.21 -12.64
N LEU A 302 -3.56 12.40 -13.58
CA LEU A 302 -2.63 11.37 -14.04
C LEU A 302 -1.77 10.85 -12.88
N PRO A 303 -1.69 9.53 -12.63
CA PRO A 303 -0.68 8.95 -11.75
C PRO A 303 0.74 9.16 -12.31
N ASP A 304 1.72 9.27 -11.45
CA ASP A 304 3.12 9.48 -11.84
C ASP A 304 3.81 8.25 -12.44
N ASN A 305 3.25 7.07 -12.19
CA ASN A 305 3.76 5.79 -12.69
C ASN A 305 2.69 4.69 -12.74
N LEU A 306 2.97 3.64 -13.49
CA LEU A 306 2.05 2.50 -13.68
C LEU A 306 1.92 1.63 -12.42
N GLU A 307 2.96 1.56 -11.59
CA GLU A 307 2.95 0.81 -10.34
C GLU A 307 1.95 1.39 -9.34
N SER A 308 2.01 2.71 -9.12
CA SER A 308 1.05 3.44 -8.28
C SER A 308 -0.37 3.29 -8.81
N TYR A 309 -0.55 3.46 -10.13
CA TYR A 309 -1.85 3.26 -10.78
C TYR A 309 -2.43 1.87 -10.49
N VAL A 310 -1.66 0.81 -10.74
CA VAL A 310 -2.11 -0.58 -10.51
C VAL A 310 -2.40 -0.85 -9.04
N GLN A 311 -1.61 -0.31 -8.12
CA GLN A 311 -1.85 -0.44 -6.69
C GLN A 311 -3.14 0.28 -6.26
N GLU A 312 -3.42 1.45 -6.81
CA GLU A 312 -4.59 2.27 -6.50
C GLU A 312 -5.87 1.67 -7.07
N ILE A 313 -5.90 1.24 -8.33
CA ILE A 313 -7.05 0.54 -8.93
C ILE A 313 -7.30 -0.82 -8.25
N GLY A 314 -6.27 -1.47 -7.74
CA GLY A 314 -6.37 -2.74 -6.99
C GLY A 314 -7.14 -2.63 -5.67
N ARG A 315 -7.58 -1.41 -5.27
CA ARG A 315 -8.48 -1.19 -4.13
C ARG A 315 -9.92 -1.50 -4.46
N ALA A 316 -10.30 -1.40 -5.73
CA ALA A 316 -11.65 -1.74 -6.17
C ALA A 316 -11.91 -3.26 -6.06
N ALA A 317 -13.14 -3.60 -5.75
CA ALA A 317 -13.69 -4.95 -5.89
C ALA A 317 -12.86 -6.08 -5.22
N ARG A 318 -12.36 -5.85 -4.00
CA ARG A 318 -11.60 -6.86 -3.23
C ARG A 318 -12.46 -8.01 -2.74
N ASP A 319 -13.77 -7.84 -2.75
CA ASP A 319 -14.77 -8.88 -2.46
C ASP A 319 -15.01 -9.85 -3.62
N GLY A 320 -14.32 -9.68 -4.76
CA GLY A 320 -14.46 -10.50 -5.95
C GLY A 320 -15.63 -10.13 -6.86
N LYS A 321 -16.48 -9.19 -6.45
CA LYS A 321 -17.54 -8.65 -7.31
C LYS A 321 -16.97 -7.73 -8.38
N GLN A 322 -17.81 -7.31 -9.32
CA GLN A 322 -17.41 -6.40 -10.40
C GLN A 322 -17.07 -5.01 -9.85
N GLY A 323 -16.03 -4.41 -10.42
CA GLY A 323 -15.63 -3.02 -10.18
C GLY A 323 -15.11 -2.36 -11.44
N ILE A 324 -14.90 -1.05 -11.39
CA ILE A 324 -14.37 -0.27 -12.50
C ILE A 324 -13.28 0.69 -12.04
N ALA A 325 -12.24 0.82 -12.86
CA ALA A 325 -11.21 1.83 -12.72
C ALA A 325 -11.25 2.76 -13.94
N ILE A 326 -11.42 4.04 -13.68
CA ILE A 326 -11.53 5.09 -14.71
C ILE A 326 -10.36 6.06 -14.54
N LEU A 327 -9.61 6.28 -15.62
CA LEU A 327 -8.59 7.32 -15.65
C LEU A 327 -9.07 8.42 -16.58
N LEU A 328 -9.26 9.62 -16.04
CA LEU A 328 -9.59 10.81 -16.80
C LEU A 328 -8.29 11.45 -17.28
N TYR A 329 -8.16 11.65 -18.59
CA TYR A 329 -6.98 12.27 -19.16
C TYR A 329 -7.38 13.48 -20.01
N GLN A 330 -6.80 14.60 -19.68
CA GLN A 330 -6.84 15.82 -20.50
C GLN A 330 -5.46 16.07 -21.09
N GLU A 331 -5.42 16.57 -22.28
CA GLU A 331 -4.15 16.92 -22.94
C GLU A 331 -3.31 17.87 -22.06
N ASN A 332 -2.05 17.54 -21.87
CA ASN A 332 -1.08 18.22 -21.01
C ASN A 332 -1.23 17.94 -19.48
N ASP A 333 -1.99 16.98 -19.06
CA ASP A 333 -2.05 16.58 -17.63
C ASP A 333 -0.69 16.18 -17.03
N GLU A 334 0.22 15.70 -17.87
CA GLU A 334 1.56 15.34 -17.46
C GLU A 334 2.43 16.53 -17.02
N GLN A 335 2.03 17.77 -17.34
CA GLN A 335 2.80 18.97 -17.00
C GLN A 335 3.00 19.13 -15.48
N ILE A 336 2.06 18.67 -14.65
CA ILE A 336 2.22 18.70 -13.20
C ILE A 336 3.40 17.84 -12.75
N HIS A 337 3.58 16.67 -13.36
CA HIS A 337 4.69 15.77 -13.04
C HIS A 337 6.01 16.33 -13.53
N TYR A 338 6.05 16.90 -14.73
CA TYR A 338 7.24 17.59 -15.24
C TYR A 338 7.63 18.76 -14.34
N TYR A 339 6.66 19.54 -13.88
CA TYR A 339 6.92 20.63 -12.95
C TYR A 339 7.54 20.13 -11.64
N MET A 340 6.96 19.08 -11.04
CA MET A 340 7.47 18.49 -9.80
C MET A 340 8.89 17.91 -9.96
N GLN A 341 9.13 17.19 -11.06
CA GLN A 341 10.44 16.62 -11.38
C GLN A 341 11.49 17.71 -11.63
N ASN A 342 11.14 18.75 -12.38
CA ASN A 342 12.04 19.88 -12.65
C ASN A 342 12.35 20.65 -11.36
N LYS A 343 11.39 20.83 -10.45
CA LYS A 343 11.64 21.46 -9.15
C LYS A 343 12.67 20.65 -8.35
N THR A 344 12.49 19.34 -8.22
CA THR A 344 13.45 18.48 -7.53
C THR A 344 14.83 18.53 -8.16
N ARG A 345 14.90 18.50 -9.50
CA ARG A 345 16.15 18.62 -10.26
C ARG A 345 16.85 19.96 -10.01
N SER A 346 16.11 21.06 -10.03
CA SER A 346 16.67 22.40 -9.76
C SER A 346 17.21 22.51 -8.32
N GLU A 347 16.50 21.94 -7.35
CA GLU A 347 16.98 21.88 -5.95
C GLU A 347 18.27 21.07 -5.85
N ARG A 348 18.42 19.96 -6.56
CA ARG A 348 19.66 19.18 -6.61
C ARG A 348 20.80 19.97 -7.30
N GLU A 349 20.55 20.59 -8.43
CA GLU A 349 21.56 21.38 -9.14
C GLU A 349 22.08 22.52 -8.28
N ILE A 350 21.20 23.19 -7.52
CA ILE A 350 21.58 24.22 -6.56
C ILE A 350 22.41 23.58 -5.42
N PHE A 351 21.97 22.43 -4.87
CA PHE A 351 22.67 21.74 -3.79
C PHE A 351 24.09 21.30 -4.20
N GLU A 352 24.29 20.85 -5.45
CA GLU A 352 25.61 20.50 -5.99
C GLU A 352 26.58 21.67 -6.04
N LEU A 353 26.07 22.89 -6.19
CA LEU A 353 26.88 24.14 -6.27
C LEU A 353 27.12 24.80 -4.90
N MET A 354 26.45 24.35 -3.84
CA MET A 354 26.54 24.97 -2.51
C MET A 354 27.81 24.57 -1.77
N ASP A 355 28.40 25.52 -1.05
CA ASP A 355 29.43 25.21 -0.06
C ASP A 355 28.81 24.60 1.20
N LEU A 356 28.78 23.28 1.23
CA LEU A 356 28.17 22.50 2.32
C LEU A 356 28.90 22.65 3.67
N ASN A 357 30.10 23.21 3.70
CA ASN A 357 30.82 23.49 4.93
C ASN A 357 30.39 24.83 5.55
N ASN A 358 29.77 25.69 4.78
CA ASN A 358 29.33 27.01 5.25
C ASN A 358 28.03 26.95 6.05
N GLN A 359 28.06 27.29 7.32
CA GLN A 359 26.91 27.25 8.21
C GLN A 359 25.75 28.15 7.75
N LYS A 360 26.04 29.33 7.18
CA LYS A 360 25.00 30.26 6.69
C LYS A 360 24.27 29.68 5.48
N VAL A 361 24.98 28.94 4.59
CA VAL A 361 24.39 28.28 3.47
C VAL A 361 23.42 27.17 3.93
N ARG A 362 23.81 26.38 4.93
CA ARG A 362 22.97 25.30 5.49
C ARG A 362 21.69 25.81 6.17
N GLN A 363 21.71 27.03 6.74
CA GLN A 363 20.52 27.65 7.32
C GLN A 363 19.46 28.00 6.27
N GLY A 364 19.85 28.14 4.99
CA GLY A 364 18.95 28.41 3.87
C GLY A 364 18.47 27.16 3.12
N PHE A 365 18.80 25.95 3.59
CA PHE A 365 18.39 24.72 2.94
C PHE A 365 16.86 24.54 2.95
N SER A 366 16.30 24.07 1.82
CA SER A 366 14.95 23.54 1.81
C SER A 366 14.85 22.28 2.67
N GLU A 367 13.62 21.84 2.99
CA GLU A 367 13.42 20.58 3.72
C GLU A 367 14.05 19.38 2.99
N LEU A 368 14.01 19.37 1.67
CA LEU A 368 14.60 18.32 0.84
C LEU A 368 16.13 18.38 0.92
N GLN A 369 16.73 19.57 0.80
CA GLN A 369 18.16 19.75 0.90
C GLN A 369 18.70 19.44 2.31
N GLN A 370 17.92 19.70 3.37
CA GLN A 370 18.27 19.31 4.73
C GLN A 370 18.35 17.77 4.87
N LYS A 371 17.39 17.05 4.30
CA LYS A 371 17.39 15.57 4.27
C LYS A 371 18.60 15.04 3.50
N TRP A 372 18.90 15.61 2.33
CA TRP A 372 20.07 15.25 1.54
C TRP A 372 21.38 15.51 2.32
N TYR A 373 21.47 16.65 3.00
CA TYR A 373 22.64 16.96 3.82
C TYR A 373 22.84 15.95 4.97
N GLN A 374 21.76 15.54 5.63
CA GLN A 374 21.83 14.50 6.67
C GLN A 374 22.28 13.14 6.09
N GLN A 375 21.88 12.83 4.88
CA GLN A 375 22.22 11.58 4.24
C GLN A 375 23.71 11.52 3.84
N ILE A 376 24.25 12.56 3.27
CA ILE A 376 25.69 12.63 2.89
C ILE A 376 26.64 12.63 4.10
N GLN A 377 26.15 12.83 5.33
CA GLN A 377 26.96 12.61 6.52
C GLN A 377 27.18 11.12 6.84
N LYS A 378 26.37 10.23 6.22
CA LYS A 378 26.37 8.80 6.47
C LYS A 378 26.92 7.97 5.30
N GLU A 379 26.97 8.55 4.11
CA GLU A 379 27.43 7.88 2.88
C GLU A 379 28.25 8.80 1.97
N ASP A 380 28.90 8.22 0.96
CA ASP A 380 29.71 8.97 0.00
C ASP A 380 28.88 9.95 -0.81
N TYR A 381 29.32 11.21 -0.86
CA TYR A 381 28.64 12.30 -1.56
C TYR A 381 28.42 12.04 -3.06
N HIS A 382 29.44 11.53 -3.74
CA HIS A 382 29.34 11.27 -5.19
C HIS A 382 28.40 10.12 -5.51
N LEU A 383 28.43 9.08 -4.69
CA LEU A 383 27.54 7.94 -4.80
C LEU A 383 26.09 8.40 -4.56
N PHE A 384 25.86 9.21 -3.53
CA PHE A 384 24.55 9.77 -3.21
C PHE A 384 23.97 10.61 -4.37
N LEU A 385 24.77 11.53 -4.94
CA LEU A 385 24.34 12.33 -6.08
C LEU A 385 24.04 11.49 -7.33
N GLN A 386 24.84 10.47 -7.59
CA GLN A 386 24.58 9.53 -8.69
C GLN A 386 23.22 8.86 -8.50
N GLN A 387 22.91 8.42 -7.30
CA GLN A 387 21.63 7.77 -6.97
C GLN A 387 20.44 8.72 -7.19
N ILE A 388 20.54 10.00 -6.78
CA ILE A 388 19.49 10.99 -7.05
C ILE A 388 19.27 11.15 -8.56
N LYS A 389 20.35 11.29 -9.34
CA LYS A 389 20.27 11.41 -10.80
C LYS A 389 19.65 10.17 -11.47
N GLU A 390 19.95 8.99 -10.98
CA GLU A 390 19.35 7.74 -11.45
C GLU A 390 17.84 7.70 -11.14
N ASN A 391 17.44 8.14 -9.93
CA ASN A 391 16.03 8.26 -9.56
C ASN A 391 15.27 9.27 -10.43
N GLU A 392 15.86 10.43 -10.72
CA GLU A 392 15.27 11.42 -11.64
C GLU A 392 15.00 10.80 -13.02
N ARG A 393 15.98 10.08 -13.57
CA ARG A 393 15.84 9.38 -14.86
C ARG A 393 14.77 8.28 -14.80
N MET A 394 14.71 7.56 -13.69
CA MET A 394 13.71 6.52 -13.48
C MET A 394 12.30 7.10 -13.47
N LYS A 395 12.06 8.18 -12.69
CA LYS A 395 10.76 8.86 -12.64
C LYS A 395 10.32 9.37 -14.03
N GLN A 396 11.27 9.89 -14.83
CA GLN A 396 10.96 10.29 -16.21
C GLN A 396 10.52 9.10 -17.08
N ARG A 397 11.21 7.96 -16.98
CA ARG A 397 10.85 6.74 -17.70
C ARG A 397 9.50 6.19 -17.27
N GLN A 398 9.22 6.18 -15.97
CA GLN A 398 7.94 5.71 -15.41
C GLN A 398 6.78 6.57 -15.91
N LEU A 399 6.94 7.90 -15.94
CA LEU A 399 5.93 8.79 -16.51
C LEU A 399 5.72 8.54 -18.01
N ALA A 400 6.81 8.34 -18.79
CA ALA A 400 6.70 8.00 -20.20
C ALA A 400 5.91 6.70 -20.43
N ILE A 401 6.17 5.65 -19.64
CA ILE A 401 5.41 4.39 -19.69
C ILE A 401 3.94 4.60 -19.34
N MET A 402 3.65 5.46 -18.35
CA MET A 402 2.26 5.80 -18.00
C MET A 402 1.53 6.50 -19.16
N LEU A 403 2.21 7.39 -19.89
CA LEU A 403 1.68 8.02 -21.10
C LEU A 403 1.49 7.01 -22.25
N GLU A 404 2.41 6.06 -22.43
CA GLU A 404 2.22 4.96 -23.38
C GLU A 404 0.98 4.14 -23.04
N TYR A 405 0.75 3.84 -21.76
CA TYR A 405 -0.46 3.15 -21.30
C TYR A 405 -1.74 3.93 -21.64
N ILE A 406 -1.75 5.25 -21.52
CA ILE A 406 -2.91 6.10 -21.87
C ILE A 406 -3.18 6.11 -23.37
N HIS A 407 -2.12 6.13 -24.16
CA HIS A 407 -2.23 6.26 -25.61
C HIS A 407 -2.27 4.91 -26.34
N THR A 408 -2.11 3.80 -25.62
CA THR A 408 -2.14 2.46 -26.25
C THR A 408 -3.48 2.18 -26.92
N THR A 409 -3.42 1.56 -28.09
CA THR A 409 -4.56 0.97 -28.81
C THR A 409 -4.73 -0.51 -28.50
N GLU A 410 -3.77 -1.10 -27.77
CA GLU A 410 -3.83 -2.49 -27.36
C GLU A 410 -4.70 -2.70 -26.11
N CYS A 411 -4.98 -3.96 -25.78
CA CYS A 411 -5.61 -4.33 -24.53
C CYS A 411 -4.80 -3.84 -23.33
N ARG A 412 -5.39 -3.00 -22.48
CA ARG A 412 -4.76 -2.41 -21.29
C ARG A 412 -4.26 -3.45 -20.32
N ARG A 413 -4.96 -4.59 -20.19
CA ARG A 413 -4.52 -5.70 -19.35
C ARG A 413 -3.26 -6.35 -19.88
N LYS A 414 -3.12 -6.51 -21.21
CA LYS A 414 -1.90 -7.01 -21.83
C LYS A 414 -0.73 -6.05 -21.63
N PHE A 415 -0.98 -4.75 -21.75
CA PHE A 415 0.04 -3.73 -21.46
C PHE A 415 0.56 -3.85 -20.03
N ILE A 416 -0.34 -3.89 -19.04
CA ILE A 416 0.03 -4.07 -17.63
C ILE A 416 0.77 -5.40 -17.42
N ALA A 417 0.25 -6.51 -17.92
CA ALA A 417 0.89 -7.82 -17.77
C ALA A 417 2.32 -7.83 -18.33
N ARG A 418 2.52 -7.25 -19.50
CA ARG A 418 3.85 -7.13 -20.14
C ARG A 418 4.81 -6.29 -19.31
N TYR A 419 4.35 -5.16 -18.78
CA TYR A 419 5.16 -4.30 -17.92
C TYR A 419 5.65 -5.02 -16.65
N PHE A 420 4.79 -5.80 -16.00
CA PHE A 420 5.14 -6.56 -14.80
C PHE A 420 5.75 -7.93 -15.11
N HIS A 421 5.98 -8.28 -16.38
CA HIS A 421 6.44 -9.58 -16.83
C HIS A 421 5.55 -10.74 -16.32
N ASN A 422 4.26 -10.48 -16.24
CA ASN A 422 3.27 -11.50 -15.92
C ASN A 422 2.75 -12.18 -17.21
N PRO A 423 2.16 -13.38 -17.09
CA PRO A 423 1.46 -14.01 -18.23
C PRO A 423 0.39 -13.08 -18.77
N GLU A 424 0.32 -12.97 -20.10
CA GLU A 424 -0.75 -12.22 -20.73
C GLU A 424 -2.11 -12.90 -20.51
N PRO A 425 -3.19 -12.13 -20.32
CA PRO A 425 -4.53 -12.69 -20.19
C PRO A 425 -4.92 -13.46 -21.43
N THR A 426 -5.56 -14.61 -21.22
CA THR A 426 -6.08 -15.46 -22.32
C THR A 426 -7.27 -14.79 -23.00
N GLN A 427 -7.58 -15.19 -24.25
CA GLN A 427 -8.71 -14.62 -25.00
C GLN A 427 -10.09 -14.90 -24.36
N GLU A 428 -10.18 -15.87 -23.46
CA GLU A 428 -11.42 -16.22 -22.74
C GLU A 428 -11.77 -15.24 -21.60
N GLU A 429 -10.81 -14.42 -21.16
CA GLU A 429 -11.07 -13.39 -20.15
C GLU A 429 -11.79 -12.19 -20.80
N ILE A 430 -12.83 -11.67 -20.11
CA ILE A 430 -13.57 -10.48 -20.56
C ILE A 430 -12.60 -9.33 -20.80
N CYS A 431 -12.44 -8.97 -22.07
CA CYS A 431 -11.54 -7.88 -22.44
C CYS A 431 -12.14 -6.55 -21.98
N CYS A 432 -11.35 -5.77 -21.22
CA CYS A 432 -11.72 -4.42 -20.80
C CYS A 432 -11.37 -3.36 -21.86
N CYS A 433 -11.14 -3.77 -23.09
CA CYS A 433 -10.82 -2.86 -24.19
C CYS A 433 -12.10 -2.28 -24.81
N SER A 434 -11.96 -1.15 -25.42
CA SER A 434 -12.95 -0.19 -25.91
C SER A 434 -14.17 -0.69 -26.68
N ASP A 435 -14.23 -1.97 -27.07
CA ASP A 435 -15.34 -2.52 -27.84
C ASP A 435 -16.45 -3.14 -26.99
N SER A 436 -16.24 -3.30 -25.67
CA SER A 436 -17.25 -3.76 -24.73
C SER A 436 -17.71 -2.63 -23.84
N SER A 437 -18.97 -2.25 -23.92
CA SER A 437 -19.59 -1.30 -22.98
C SER A 437 -19.62 -1.92 -21.57
N PHE A 438 -19.12 -1.21 -20.56
CA PHE A 438 -19.26 -1.62 -19.17
C PHE A 438 -20.74 -1.52 -18.74
N ASP A 439 -21.27 -2.60 -18.18
CA ASP A 439 -22.62 -2.60 -17.64
C ASP A 439 -22.65 -2.00 -16.22
N TYR A 440 -23.07 -0.75 -16.11
CA TYR A 440 -23.17 -0.02 -14.84
C TYR A 440 -24.25 -0.58 -13.91
N GLU A 441 -25.24 -1.33 -14.42
CA GLU A 441 -26.31 -1.93 -13.60
C GLU A 441 -25.76 -3.01 -12.67
N THR A 442 -24.66 -3.67 -13.06
CA THR A 442 -23.99 -4.68 -12.21
C THR A 442 -23.48 -4.09 -10.89
N LEU A 443 -23.12 -2.81 -10.88
CA LEU A 443 -22.70 -2.12 -9.65
C LEU A 443 -23.90 -1.83 -8.74
N GLN A 444 -25.08 -1.51 -9.30
CA GLN A 444 -26.29 -1.22 -8.54
C GLN A 444 -26.82 -2.44 -7.80
N GLN A 445 -26.83 -3.59 -8.44
CA GLN A 445 -27.24 -4.86 -7.81
C GLN A 445 -26.37 -5.21 -6.61
N SER A 446 -25.07 -4.94 -6.70
CA SER A 446 -24.13 -5.19 -5.60
C SER A 446 -24.39 -4.30 -4.39
N THR A 447 -24.87 -3.08 -4.60
CA THR A 447 -25.15 -2.08 -3.55
C THR A 447 -26.48 -2.38 -2.83
N LEU A 448 -27.51 -2.79 -3.55
CA LEU A 448 -28.82 -3.13 -2.98
C LEU A 448 -28.71 -4.35 -2.03
N ALA A 449 -27.89 -5.34 -2.35
CA ALA A 449 -27.65 -6.50 -1.48
C ALA A 449 -27.00 -6.10 -0.14
N VAL A 450 -26.13 -5.10 -0.13
CA VAL A 450 -25.50 -4.59 1.10
C VAL A 450 -26.48 -3.75 1.93
N GLN A 451 -27.31 -2.94 1.31
CA GLN A 451 -28.33 -2.16 2.03
C GLN A 451 -29.41 -3.03 2.67
N GLN A 452 -29.79 -4.14 2.06
CA GLN A 452 -30.75 -5.10 2.65
C GLN A 452 -30.19 -5.85 3.87
N THR A 453 -28.87 -6.03 3.95
CA THR A 453 -28.21 -6.66 5.10
C THR A 453 -27.89 -5.68 6.25
N LEU A 454 -27.86 -4.38 5.97
CA LEU A 454 -27.48 -3.31 6.91
C LEU A 454 -28.64 -2.38 7.28
N GLY A 455 -29.90 -2.76 7.05
CA GLY A 455 -31.03 -1.97 7.50
C GLY A 455 -30.86 -1.63 8.98
N TRP A 456 -30.66 -0.33 9.31
CA TRP A 456 -30.45 0.19 10.67
C TRP A 456 -31.54 -0.29 11.65
N GLN A 457 -32.73 -0.59 11.15
CA GLN A 457 -33.83 -1.20 11.91
C GLN A 457 -33.47 -2.60 12.41
N ASN A 458 -32.78 -3.42 11.64
CA ASN A 458 -32.31 -4.74 12.06
C ASN A 458 -31.16 -4.67 13.07
N ILE A 459 -30.36 -3.61 13.04
CA ILE A 459 -29.29 -3.36 14.01
C ILE A 459 -29.92 -2.87 15.34
N LEU A 460 -30.93 -1.99 15.29
CA LEU A 460 -31.66 -1.56 16.48
C LEU A 460 -32.42 -2.70 17.12
N LEU A 461 -33.07 -3.57 16.36
CA LEU A 461 -33.75 -4.75 16.89
C LEU A 461 -32.79 -5.76 17.55
N LYS A 462 -31.52 -5.82 17.11
CA LYS A 462 -30.48 -6.64 17.77
C LYS A 462 -29.90 -5.98 19.03
N ILE A 463 -29.85 -4.65 19.09
CA ILE A 463 -29.31 -3.89 20.22
C ILE A 463 -30.38 -3.74 21.33
N PHE A 464 -31.61 -3.50 20.93
CA PHE A 464 -32.75 -3.42 21.85
C PHE A 464 -33.57 -4.71 21.73
N LYS A 465 -33.13 -5.77 22.40
CA LYS A 465 -34.04 -6.88 22.75
C LYS A 465 -35.13 -6.28 23.66
N VAL A 466 -36.19 -5.79 23.08
CA VAL A 466 -37.43 -5.60 23.81
C VAL A 466 -38.02 -6.99 23.97
N GLU A 467 -37.87 -7.56 25.15
CA GLU A 467 -38.69 -8.67 25.62
C GLU A 467 -40.14 -8.18 25.58
N SER A 468 -40.91 -8.56 24.59
CA SER A 468 -42.37 -8.52 24.68
C SER A 468 -42.82 -9.69 25.51
N ASN A 469 -42.88 -9.50 26.84
CA ASN A 469 -43.74 -10.28 27.70
C ASN A 469 -45.18 -9.83 27.46
N SER A 470 -45.98 -10.68 26.87
CA SER A 470 -47.37 -11.00 27.20
C SER A 470 -47.97 -11.94 26.16
#